data_467002573cdb0ff4abc55a1e0bdfff66
#
_entry.id   467002573cdb0ff4abc55a1e0bdfff66
#
_cell.length_a   1.000
_cell.length_b   1.000
_cell.length_c   1.000
_cell.angle_alpha   90.00
_cell.angle_beta   90.00
_cell.angle_gamma   90.00
#
_symmetry.space_group_name_H-M   'P 1'
#
loop_
_entity.id
_entity.type
_entity.pdbx_description
1 polymer ?
#
loop_
_entity_poly.entity_id
_entity_poly.type
_entity_poly.pdbx_seq_one_letter_code
_entity_poly.pdbx_strand_id
1 'polypeptide(L)'
;MSKKILIAGPCAAESAAQMRDVSRRLKDVLQADVLQSFEPVFRAGLWKPRSRPSSFQGVGAEGLPWLSEASAALLWPAATEVAQPEHLLAAYKAGIRHFWLGARTTSNPFMVEALADTPVADKQDVVWYIKNPTSPDIDLWCGAVERFKRAGYSGLCAIHRGFALGEHTTTIYRNAPLWSVAIEFKRRYPDVPLLTDASHIAGQAERVAEVAEQAMRMGMDGLMIEVHCNPAQALSDARQQLTPEDFAQLLHRLTPIDGSSAGTESAELASLRQQIDETDDELWALISKRMDISRRIGEYKRKHGIPVLQSARYDELLQRRMLWAEKHGIDPGAAKQIMDIIHEQSVLRQV
;
A
#
# COMPACT_ATOMS: atom_id res chain seq x y z
N MET A 1 13.95 -18.00 -9.88
CA MET A 1 13.44 -16.77 -9.24
C MET A 1 11.93 -16.71 -9.39
N SER A 2 11.16 -16.47 -8.33
CA SER A 2 9.73 -16.16 -8.48
C SER A 2 9.61 -14.78 -9.11
N LYS A 3 8.85 -14.67 -10.21
CA LYS A 3 8.60 -13.38 -10.85
C LYS A 3 7.79 -12.50 -9.94
N LYS A 4 7.99 -11.18 -10.04
CA LYS A 4 7.21 -10.18 -9.32
C LYS A 4 5.93 -9.85 -10.10
N ILE A 5 4.80 -9.73 -9.42
CA ILE A 5 3.53 -9.37 -10.06
C ILE A 5 3.56 -7.89 -10.46
N LEU A 6 3.22 -7.57 -11.71
CA LEU A 6 3.21 -6.21 -12.24
C LEU A 6 1.83 -5.88 -12.84
N ILE A 7 1.04 -5.09 -12.12
CA ILE A 7 -0.28 -4.67 -12.57
C ILE A 7 -0.15 -3.27 -13.18
N ALA A 8 -0.31 -3.14 -14.50
CA ALA A 8 -0.12 -1.88 -15.20
C ALA A 8 -1.26 -1.59 -16.20
N GLY A 9 -1.58 -0.32 -16.38
CA GLY A 9 -2.63 0.17 -17.26
C GLY A 9 -3.36 1.38 -16.67
N PRO A 10 -4.38 1.94 -17.34
CA PRO A 10 -4.99 3.19 -16.93
C PRO A 10 -5.76 3.07 -15.61
N CYS A 11 -5.92 4.20 -14.93
CA CYS A 11 -6.79 4.31 -13.75
C CYS A 11 -8.20 3.83 -14.08
N ALA A 12 -8.75 4.28 -15.21
CA ALA A 12 -10.05 3.89 -15.71
C ALA A 12 -10.02 3.61 -17.22
N ALA A 13 -10.89 2.72 -17.69
CA ALA A 13 -11.26 2.67 -19.09
C ALA A 13 -12.17 3.87 -19.40
N GLU A 14 -11.84 4.65 -20.41
CA GLU A 14 -12.55 5.89 -20.77
C GLU A 14 -13.20 5.81 -22.14
N SER A 15 -12.56 5.10 -23.06
CA SER A 15 -13.04 4.80 -24.40
C SER A 15 -12.30 3.63 -25.04
N ALA A 16 -12.88 3.03 -26.07
CA ALA A 16 -12.20 2.00 -26.87
C ALA A 16 -10.90 2.51 -27.51
N ALA A 17 -10.87 3.77 -27.94
CA ALA A 17 -9.69 4.39 -28.52
C ALA A 17 -8.55 4.53 -27.52
N GLN A 18 -8.85 5.04 -26.31
CA GLN A 18 -7.89 5.15 -25.21
C GLN A 18 -7.32 3.78 -24.84
N MET A 19 -8.15 2.76 -24.69
CA MET A 19 -7.72 1.41 -24.32
C MET A 19 -6.80 0.78 -25.37
N ARG A 20 -7.13 0.92 -26.65
CA ARG A 20 -6.28 0.47 -27.77
C ARG A 20 -4.94 1.23 -27.81
N ASP A 21 -4.95 2.54 -27.61
CA ASP A 21 -3.71 3.32 -27.67
C ASP A 21 -2.77 2.97 -26.50
N VAL A 22 -3.29 2.85 -25.26
CA VAL A 22 -2.48 2.43 -24.10
C VAL A 22 -1.88 1.05 -24.33
N SER A 23 -2.68 0.05 -24.74
CA SER A 23 -2.19 -1.32 -24.94
C SER A 23 -1.16 -1.40 -26.08
N ARG A 24 -1.41 -0.72 -27.21
CA ARG A 24 -0.46 -0.63 -28.32
C ARG A 24 0.88 -0.03 -27.87
N ARG A 25 0.86 1.15 -27.22
CA ARG A 25 2.09 1.82 -26.78
C ARG A 25 2.82 1.01 -25.70
N LEU A 26 2.12 0.37 -24.75
CA LEU A 26 2.77 -0.53 -23.80
C LEU A 26 3.49 -1.68 -24.51
N LYS A 27 2.86 -2.28 -25.53
CA LYS A 27 3.47 -3.34 -26.34
C LYS A 27 4.71 -2.84 -27.10
N ASP A 28 4.66 -1.61 -27.62
CA ASP A 28 5.73 -1.02 -28.42
C ASP A 28 6.97 -0.68 -27.56
N VAL A 29 6.77 -0.20 -26.31
CA VAL A 29 7.87 0.28 -25.45
C VAL A 29 8.44 -0.78 -24.53
N LEU A 30 7.69 -1.85 -24.19
CA LEU A 30 8.13 -2.87 -23.27
C LEU A 30 8.82 -4.02 -24.00
N GLN A 31 10.11 -4.14 -23.77
CA GLN A 31 10.94 -5.21 -24.30
C GLN A 31 10.81 -6.48 -23.44
N ALA A 32 11.03 -7.64 -24.05
CA ALA A 32 10.85 -8.93 -23.40
C ALA A 32 11.83 -9.15 -22.22
N ASP A 33 13.02 -8.60 -22.31
CA ASP A 33 14.06 -8.67 -21.26
C ASP A 33 13.62 -7.92 -19.97
N VAL A 34 12.99 -6.76 -20.10
CA VAL A 34 12.48 -6.00 -18.98
C VAL A 34 11.38 -6.77 -18.23
N LEU A 35 10.55 -7.51 -18.98
CA LEU A 35 9.46 -8.30 -18.44
C LEU A 35 9.87 -9.67 -17.89
N GLN A 36 11.12 -10.10 -18.08
CA GLN A 36 11.58 -11.42 -17.61
C GLN A 36 11.41 -11.61 -16.10
N SER A 37 11.56 -10.54 -15.33
CA SER A 37 11.43 -10.53 -13.87
C SER A 37 10.00 -10.32 -13.36
N PHE A 38 9.04 -10.13 -14.27
CA PHE A 38 7.67 -9.77 -13.92
C PHE A 38 6.62 -10.73 -14.52
N GLU A 39 5.50 -10.85 -13.81
CA GLU A 39 4.25 -11.43 -14.28
C GLU A 39 3.27 -10.28 -14.54
N PRO A 40 3.11 -9.84 -15.79
CA PRO A 40 2.33 -8.66 -16.10
C PRO A 40 0.82 -8.95 -16.12
N VAL A 41 0.03 -8.02 -15.60
CA VAL A 41 -1.44 -8.00 -15.63
C VAL A 41 -1.88 -6.62 -16.12
N PHE A 42 -2.74 -6.57 -17.13
CA PHE A 42 -3.28 -5.31 -17.64
C PHE A 42 -4.49 -4.87 -16.84
N ARG A 43 -4.45 -3.64 -16.31
CA ARG A 43 -5.54 -3.10 -15.49
C ARG A 43 -6.31 -2.00 -16.21
N ALA A 44 -7.63 -1.95 -16.00
CA ALA A 44 -8.43 -0.74 -16.19
C ALA A 44 -9.66 -0.79 -15.31
N GLY A 45 -9.95 0.29 -14.56
CA GLY A 45 -11.16 0.38 -13.75
C GLY A 45 -12.38 0.66 -14.63
N LEU A 46 -13.36 -0.23 -14.62
CA LEU A 46 -14.64 -0.06 -15.33
C LEU A 46 -15.69 0.60 -14.45
N TRP A 47 -15.67 0.32 -13.18
CA TRP A 47 -16.53 0.90 -12.15
C TRP A 47 -15.64 1.64 -11.12
N LYS A 48 -16.03 2.87 -10.79
CA LYS A 48 -15.21 3.73 -9.90
C LYS A 48 -16.07 4.24 -8.75
N PRO A 49 -15.97 3.62 -7.55
CA PRO A 49 -16.62 4.15 -6.36
C PRO A 49 -16.07 5.54 -6.02
N ARG A 50 -16.88 6.58 -6.14
CA ARG A 50 -16.45 7.98 -5.93
C ARG A 50 -17.13 8.60 -4.72
N SER A 51 -16.40 9.47 -4.02
CA SER A 51 -16.95 10.25 -2.89
C SER A 51 -17.89 11.35 -3.36
N ARG A 52 -17.75 11.84 -4.61
CA ARG A 52 -18.61 12.87 -5.18
C ARG A 52 -19.31 12.33 -6.43
N PRO A 53 -20.64 12.48 -6.53
CA PRO A 53 -21.41 11.94 -7.68
C PRO A 53 -21.07 12.63 -9.01
N SER A 54 -20.54 13.86 -8.96
CA SER A 54 -20.10 14.61 -10.17
C SER A 54 -18.78 14.11 -10.77
N SER A 55 -18.06 13.20 -10.10
CA SER A 55 -16.81 12.63 -10.62
C SER A 55 -17.09 11.51 -11.59
N PHE A 56 -16.18 11.26 -12.54
CA PHE A 56 -16.27 10.13 -13.48
C PHE A 56 -16.39 8.80 -12.73
N GLN A 57 -17.50 8.10 -12.92
CA GLN A 57 -17.83 6.87 -12.21
C GLN A 57 -17.42 5.60 -12.95
N GLY A 58 -16.77 5.73 -14.10
CA GLY A 58 -16.42 4.63 -15.00
C GLY A 58 -17.48 4.40 -16.07
N VAL A 59 -17.13 3.61 -17.07
CA VAL A 59 -18.01 3.26 -18.22
C VAL A 59 -18.86 2.02 -17.95
N GLY A 60 -18.63 1.34 -16.82
CA GLY A 60 -19.36 0.13 -16.48
C GLY A 60 -19.10 -1.04 -17.43
N ALA A 61 -20.12 -1.86 -17.62
CA ALA A 61 -20.03 -3.07 -18.46
C ALA A 61 -19.73 -2.80 -19.94
N GLU A 62 -20.02 -1.60 -20.44
CA GLU A 62 -19.70 -1.20 -21.82
C GLU A 62 -18.19 -1.31 -22.12
N GLY A 63 -17.34 -1.07 -21.13
CA GLY A 63 -15.88 -1.17 -21.26
C GLY A 63 -15.33 -2.59 -21.24
N LEU A 64 -16.12 -3.62 -20.94
CA LEU A 64 -15.64 -5.01 -20.87
C LEU A 64 -15.03 -5.50 -22.20
N PRO A 65 -15.65 -5.28 -23.37
CA PRO A 65 -15.04 -5.63 -24.66
C PRO A 65 -13.71 -4.91 -24.91
N TRP A 66 -13.60 -3.63 -24.53
CA TRP A 66 -12.38 -2.84 -24.69
C TRP A 66 -11.23 -3.38 -23.83
N LEU A 67 -11.55 -3.78 -22.60
CA LEU A 67 -10.58 -4.38 -21.69
C LEU A 67 -10.10 -5.74 -22.21
N SER A 68 -11.01 -6.57 -22.72
CA SER A 68 -10.68 -7.88 -23.31
C SER A 68 -9.83 -7.74 -24.58
N GLU A 69 -10.14 -6.78 -25.45
CA GLU A 69 -9.36 -6.48 -26.65
C GLU A 69 -7.92 -6.04 -26.29
N ALA A 70 -7.77 -5.12 -25.35
CA ALA A 70 -6.47 -4.64 -24.91
C ALA A 70 -5.62 -5.75 -24.26
N SER A 71 -6.25 -6.60 -23.42
CA SER A 71 -5.65 -7.78 -22.80
C SER A 71 -5.11 -8.76 -23.85
N ALA A 72 -5.92 -9.08 -24.86
CA ALA A 72 -5.54 -9.97 -25.95
C ALA A 72 -4.38 -9.40 -26.77
N ALA A 73 -4.37 -8.08 -27.05
CA ALA A 73 -3.30 -7.41 -27.79
C ALA A 73 -1.94 -7.47 -27.07
N LEU A 74 -1.96 -7.41 -25.74
CA LEU A 74 -0.78 -7.49 -24.87
C LEU A 74 -0.37 -8.93 -24.53
N LEU A 75 -1.28 -9.90 -24.67
CA LEU A 75 -1.16 -11.26 -24.11
C LEU A 75 -0.99 -11.26 -22.60
N TRP A 76 -1.58 -10.29 -21.92
CA TRP A 76 -1.60 -10.15 -20.45
C TRP A 76 -3.00 -10.43 -19.92
N PRO A 77 -3.16 -11.10 -18.77
CA PRO A 77 -4.45 -11.21 -18.11
C PRO A 77 -5.03 -9.82 -17.83
N ALA A 78 -6.35 -9.69 -17.98
CA ALA A 78 -7.05 -8.43 -17.69
C ALA A 78 -7.52 -8.37 -16.24
N ALA A 79 -7.35 -7.24 -15.58
CA ALA A 79 -7.87 -6.95 -14.24
C ALA A 79 -8.78 -5.73 -14.24
N THR A 80 -9.86 -5.77 -13.42
CA THR A 80 -10.74 -4.62 -13.21
C THR A 80 -11.20 -4.49 -11.77
N GLU A 81 -11.59 -3.26 -11.37
CA GLU A 81 -12.21 -2.99 -10.08
C GLU A 81 -13.63 -3.54 -10.03
N VAL A 82 -13.99 -4.19 -8.93
CA VAL A 82 -15.37 -4.57 -8.65
C VAL A 82 -15.76 -4.07 -7.26
N ALA A 83 -16.97 -3.53 -7.15
CA ALA A 83 -17.47 -2.95 -5.90
C ALA A 83 -18.84 -3.53 -5.49
N GLN A 84 -19.44 -4.36 -6.35
CA GLN A 84 -20.74 -5.01 -6.14
C GLN A 84 -20.75 -6.38 -6.82
N PRO A 85 -21.59 -7.33 -6.36
CA PRO A 85 -21.75 -8.65 -6.97
C PRO A 85 -22.04 -8.63 -8.47
N GLU A 86 -22.87 -7.69 -8.93
CA GLU A 86 -23.24 -7.53 -10.34
C GLU A 86 -22.03 -7.17 -11.22
N HIS A 87 -21.09 -6.38 -10.69
CA HIS A 87 -19.83 -6.05 -11.38
C HIS A 87 -18.98 -7.31 -11.58
N LEU A 88 -18.84 -8.11 -10.51
CA LEU A 88 -18.09 -9.37 -10.54
C LEU A 88 -18.71 -10.32 -11.58
N LEU A 89 -20.01 -10.55 -11.53
CA LEU A 89 -20.70 -11.47 -12.44
C LEU A 89 -20.60 -11.03 -13.90
N ALA A 90 -20.76 -9.72 -14.17
CA ALA A 90 -20.63 -9.18 -15.52
C ALA A 90 -19.21 -9.38 -16.07
N ALA A 91 -18.19 -9.04 -15.29
CA ALA A 91 -16.81 -9.17 -15.68
C ALA A 91 -16.37 -10.64 -15.80
N TYR A 92 -16.79 -11.50 -14.87
CA TYR A 92 -16.52 -12.95 -14.93
C TYR A 92 -17.14 -13.59 -16.19
N LYS A 93 -18.38 -13.23 -16.52
CA LYS A 93 -19.06 -13.67 -17.76
C LYS A 93 -18.32 -13.21 -19.03
N ALA A 94 -17.69 -12.03 -18.98
CA ALA A 94 -16.86 -11.51 -20.09
C ALA A 94 -15.46 -12.16 -20.17
N GLY A 95 -15.15 -13.14 -19.33
CA GLY A 95 -13.87 -13.85 -19.34
C GLY A 95 -12.78 -13.24 -18.47
N ILE A 96 -13.06 -12.15 -17.74
CA ILE A 96 -12.11 -11.58 -16.78
C ILE A 96 -12.00 -12.48 -15.55
N ARG A 97 -10.77 -12.68 -15.06
CA ARG A 97 -10.47 -13.55 -13.92
C ARG A 97 -9.67 -12.86 -12.81
N HIS A 98 -9.16 -11.67 -13.07
CA HIS A 98 -8.43 -10.88 -12.09
C HIS A 98 -9.29 -9.69 -11.65
N PHE A 99 -9.51 -9.57 -10.35
CA PHE A 99 -10.35 -8.52 -9.77
C PHE A 99 -9.64 -7.82 -8.64
N TRP A 100 -9.85 -6.51 -8.51
CA TRP A 100 -9.40 -5.85 -7.29
C TRP A 100 -10.53 -5.19 -6.51
N LEU A 101 -10.38 -5.21 -5.21
CA LEU A 101 -11.16 -4.40 -4.29
C LEU A 101 -10.50 -3.03 -4.12
N GLY A 102 -11.22 -1.96 -4.40
CA GLY A 102 -10.81 -0.61 -4.07
C GLY A 102 -10.81 -0.39 -2.55
N ALA A 103 -9.99 0.55 -2.06
CA ALA A 103 -9.87 0.83 -0.63
C ALA A 103 -11.21 1.17 0.05
N ARG A 104 -12.13 1.84 -0.65
CA ARG A 104 -13.47 2.16 -0.12
C ARG A 104 -14.34 0.92 0.03
N THR A 105 -14.23 -0.02 -0.91
CA THR A 105 -14.95 -1.31 -0.84
C THR A 105 -14.38 -2.17 0.30
N THR A 106 -13.06 -2.23 0.45
CA THR A 106 -12.39 -2.94 1.55
C THR A 106 -12.81 -2.39 2.93
N SER A 107 -13.11 -1.10 3.02
CA SER A 107 -13.60 -0.47 4.27
C SER A 107 -15.05 -0.87 4.63
N ASN A 108 -15.74 -1.64 3.80
CA ASN A 108 -17.12 -2.07 4.03
C ASN A 108 -17.20 -3.61 4.13
N PRO A 109 -17.20 -4.19 5.35
CA PRO A 109 -17.23 -5.63 5.54
C PRO A 109 -18.43 -6.34 4.89
N PHE A 110 -19.61 -5.70 4.86
CA PHE A 110 -20.80 -6.28 4.21
C PHE A 110 -20.63 -6.42 2.71
N MET A 111 -20.01 -5.43 2.07
CA MET A 111 -19.75 -5.48 0.63
C MET A 111 -18.65 -6.51 0.30
N VAL A 112 -17.62 -6.59 1.13
CA VAL A 112 -16.57 -7.62 1.00
C VAL A 112 -17.17 -9.02 1.12
N GLU A 113 -18.05 -9.24 2.10
CA GLU A 113 -18.77 -10.50 2.29
C GLU A 113 -19.63 -10.82 1.05
N ALA A 114 -20.45 -9.87 0.60
CA ALA A 114 -21.32 -10.07 -0.56
C ALA A 114 -20.53 -10.45 -1.84
N LEU A 115 -19.35 -9.84 -2.04
CA LEU A 115 -18.46 -10.17 -3.16
C LEU A 115 -17.83 -11.56 -3.00
N ALA A 116 -17.38 -11.90 -1.79
CA ALA A 116 -16.76 -13.20 -1.50
C ALA A 116 -17.77 -14.35 -1.67
N ASP A 117 -19.03 -14.13 -1.30
CA ASP A 117 -20.12 -15.12 -1.41
C ASP A 117 -20.77 -15.17 -2.81
N THR A 118 -20.42 -14.23 -3.69
CA THR A 118 -20.95 -14.21 -5.06
C THR A 118 -20.62 -15.52 -5.79
N PRO A 119 -21.62 -16.24 -6.35
CA PRO A 119 -21.38 -17.50 -7.01
C PRO A 119 -20.69 -17.28 -8.36
N VAL A 120 -19.47 -17.79 -8.49
CA VAL A 120 -18.74 -17.94 -9.75
C VAL A 120 -18.51 -19.42 -10.03
N ALA A 121 -18.40 -19.81 -11.29
CA ALA A 121 -18.33 -21.22 -11.66
C ALA A 121 -17.07 -21.91 -11.14
N ASP A 122 -15.94 -21.22 -11.14
CA ASP A 122 -14.68 -21.72 -10.57
C ASP A 122 -13.97 -20.61 -9.80
N LYS A 123 -13.91 -20.76 -8.48
CA LYS A 123 -13.21 -19.83 -7.59
C LYS A 123 -11.69 -19.96 -7.67
N GLN A 124 -11.18 -21.10 -8.10
CA GLN A 124 -9.74 -21.36 -8.21
C GLN A 124 -9.14 -20.67 -9.45
N ASP A 125 -9.96 -20.37 -10.46
CA ASP A 125 -9.56 -19.61 -11.64
C ASP A 125 -9.56 -18.08 -11.41
N VAL A 126 -9.94 -17.61 -10.23
CA VAL A 126 -10.07 -16.20 -9.89
C VAL A 126 -8.92 -15.72 -9.01
N VAL A 127 -8.33 -14.58 -9.38
CA VAL A 127 -7.31 -13.88 -8.60
C VAL A 127 -7.88 -12.58 -8.04
N TRP A 128 -7.78 -12.39 -6.74
CA TRP A 128 -8.19 -11.20 -6.03
C TRP A 128 -7.01 -10.35 -5.57
N TYR A 129 -7.06 -9.07 -5.86
CA TYR A 129 -6.12 -8.06 -5.38
C TYR A 129 -6.83 -7.15 -4.38
N ILE A 130 -6.55 -7.31 -3.10
CA ILE A 130 -7.29 -6.66 -2.01
C ILE A 130 -6.49 -5.46 -1.52
N LYS A 131 -6.91 -4.24 -1.90
CA LYS A 131 -6.28 -3.00 -1.40
C LYS A 131 -6.56 -2.83 0.09
N ASN A 132 -5.60 -2.26 0.83
CA ASN A 132 -5.87 -1.84 2.20
C ASN A 132 -7.01 -0.80 2.25
N PRO A 133 -7.77 -0.72 3.37
CA PRO A 133 -8.81 0.29 3.57
C PRO A 133 -8.21 1.71 3.54
N THR A 134 -9.06 2.72 3.46
CA THR A 134 -8.61 4.13 3.46
C THR A 134 -7.99 4.56 4.77
N SER A 135 -8.49 4.05 5.90
CA SER A 135 -7.92 4.22 7.24
C SER A 135 -6.82 3.20 7.52
N PRO A 136 -5.86 3.48 8.41
CA PRO A 136 -4.81 2.54 8.80
C PRO A 136 -5.31 1.45 9.76
N ASP A 137 -6.37 0.78 9.37
CA ASP A 137 -7.01 -0.31 10.11
C ASP A 137 -6.56 -1.66 9.54
N ILE A 138 -5.62 -2.28 10.23
CA ILE A 138 -5.07 -3.58 9.83
C ILE A 138 -6.10 -4.70 9.92
N ASP A 139 -7.01 -4.65 10.87
CA ASP A 139 -7.99 -5.73 11.09
C ASP A 139 -9.06 -5.73 10.00
N LEU A 140 -9.47 -4.55 9.50
CA LEU A 140 -10.32 -4.45 8.31
C LEU A 140 -9.65 -5.07 7.08
N TRP A 141 -8.33 -4.83 6.89
CA TRP A 141 -7.61 -5.39 5.76
C TRP A 141 -7.47 -6.91 5.87
N CYS A 142 -7.02 -7.40 7.02
CA CYS A 142 -6.94 -8.83 7.32
C CYS A 142 -8.30 -9.53 7.17
N GLY A 143 -9.34 -8.95 7.75
CA GLY A 143 -10.70 -9.48 7.68
C GLY A 143 -11.25 -9.55 6.24
N ALA A 144 -10.84 -8.65 5.34
CA ALA A 144 -11.19 -8.77 3.92
C ALA A 144 -10.54 -10.02 3.29
N VAL A 145 -9.26 -10.24 3.52
CA VAL A 145 -8.54 -11.44 3.02
C VAL A 145 -9.15 -12.73 3.58
N GLU A 146 -9.48 -12.74 4.88
CA GLU A 146 -10.09 -13.92 5.55
C GLU A 146 -11.44 -14.29 4.96
N ARG A 147 -12.29 -13.31 4.61
CA ARG A 147 -13.58 -13.57 3.97
C ARG A 147 -13.42 -14.29 2.64
N PHE A 148 -12.50 -13.85 1.79
CA PHE A 148 -12.23 -14.53 0.52
C PHE A 148 -11.60 -15.91 0.72
N LYS A 149 -10.69 -16.09 1.68
CA LYS A 149 -10.16 -17.41 2.05
C LYS A 149 -11.27 -18.36 2.50
N ARG A 150 -12.15 -17.90 3.40
CA ARG A 150 -13.31 -18.67 3.89
C ARG A 150 -14.28 -19.03 2.77
N ALA A 151 -14.49 -18.13 1.82
CA ALA A 151 -15.33 -18.36 0.64
C ALA A 151 -14.71 -19.35 -0.36
N GLY A 152 -13.45 -19.81 -0.17
CA GLY A 152 -12.80 -20.83 -0.98
C GLY A 152 -11.91 -20.29 -2.10
N TYR A 153 -11.54 -19.02 -2.11
CA TYR A 153 -10.57 -18.47 -3.06
C TYR A 153 -9.13 -18.75 -2.60
N SER A 154 -8.29 -19.23 -3.50
CA SER A 154 -6.84 -19.45 -3.26
C SER A 154 -5.96 -18.37 -3.92
N GLY A 155 -6.39 -17.79 -5.04
CA GLY A 155 -5.68 -16.72 -5.74
C GLY A 155 -5.86 -15.37 -5.04
N LEU A 156 -5.14 -15.13 -3.93
CA LEU A 156 -5.27 -13.90 -3.14
C LEU A 156 -3.96 -13.14 -3.08
N CYS A 157 -4.03 -11.84 -3.38
CA CYS A 157 -2.93 -10.89 -3.22
C CYS A 157 -3.44 -9.66 -2.45
N ALA A 158 -2.61 -9.10 -1.61
CA ALA A 158 -2.88 -7.83 -0.95
C ALA A 158 -2.18 -6.69 -1.68
N ILE A 159 -2.78 -5.48 -1.66
CA ILE A 159 -2.16 -4.29 -2.25
C ILE A 159 -2.09 -3.18 -1.20
N HIS A 160 -0.87 -2.74 -0.91
CA HIS A 160 -0.61 -1.56 -0.13
C HIS A 160 -0.69 -0.31 -1.01
N ARG A 161 -1.68 0.57 -0.76
CA ARG A 161 -1.90 1.81 -1.51
C ARG A 161 -1.73 3.09 -0.67
N GLY A 162 -1.20 2.96 0.55
CA GLY A 162 -1.15 4.04 1.53
C GLY A 162 -2.50 4.33 2.18
N PHE A 163 -2.50 5.28 3.11
CA PHE A 163 -3.65 5.61 3.96
C PHE A 163 -3.99 7.08 3.88
N ALA A 164 -5.29 7.41 3.89
CA ALA A 164 -5.75 8.78 4.02
C ALA A 164 -5.61 9.21 5.49
N LEU A 165 -4.61 10.03 5.76
CA LEU A 165 -4.48 10.73 7.04
C LEU A 165 -5.22 12.06 6.92
N GLY A 166 -5.93 12.47 7.98
CA GLY A 166 -6.72 13.72 8.00
C GLY A 166 -5.88 14.97 7.66
N GLU A 167 -6.55 16.09 7.43
CA GLU A 167 -5.96 17.36 6.93
C GLU A 167 -4.79 17.92 7.76
N HIS A 168 -4.61 17.45 9.00
CA HIS A 168 -3.55 17.91 9.91
C HIS A 168 -2.22 17.16 9.77
N THR A 169 -2.14 16.17 8.87
CA THR A 169 -0.88 15.41 8.67
C THR A 169 -0.20 15.90 7.41
N THR A 170 0.94 16.59 7.58
CA THR A 170 1.79 17.00 6.46
C THR A 170 2.49 15.77 5.88
N THR A 171 2.12 15.39 4.68
CA THR A 171 2.83 14.37 3.90
C THR A 171 3.02 14.87 2.49
N ILE A 172 4.15 14.51 1.89
CA ILE A 172 4.44 14.77 0.48
C ILE A 172 3.68 13.82 -0.46
N TYR A 173 3.10 12.78 0.10
CA TYR A 173 2.34 11.75 -0.62
C TYR A 173 0.84 12.03 -0.56
N ARG A 174 0.12 11.60 -1.57
CA ARG A 174 -1.36 11.64 -1.57
C ARG A 174 -1.96 10.77 -0.47
N ASN A 175 -1.38 9.59 -0.27
CA ASN A 175 -1.73 8.68 0.80
C ASN A 175 -0.45 8.29 1.53
N ALA A 176 -0.42 8.52 2.83
CA ALA A 176 0.76 8.21 3.64
C ALA A 176 1.07 6.71 3.56
N PRO A 177 2.30 6.30 3.26
CA PRO A 177 2.61 4.89 3.08
C PRO A 177 2.44 4.08 4.37
N LEU A 178 2.72 4.65 5.57
CA LEU A 178 2.66 3.92 6.83
C LEU A 178 3.12 2.46 6.69
N TRP A 179 4.37 2.28 6.25
CA TRP A 179 4.94 0.97 5.94
C TRP A 179 4.81 -0.04 7.08
N SER A 180 4.76 0.43 8.33
CA SER A 180 4.54 -0.42 9.51
C SER A 180 3.26 -1.27 9.40
N VAL A 181 2.20 -0.74 8.81
CA VAL A 181 0.94 -1.50 8.60
C VAL A 181 1.13 -2.57 7.52
N ALA A 182 1.85 -2.25 6.44
CA ALA A 182 2.16 -3.21 5.38
C ALA A 182 3.08 -4.34 5.89
N ILE A 183 4.09 -3.99 6.68
CA ILE A 183 5.00 -4.95 7.34
C ILE A 183 4.22 -5.86 8.28
N GLU A 184 3.33 -5.29 9.12
CA GLU A 184 2.49 -6.08 10.03
C GLU A 184 1.54 -6.99 9.27
N PHE A 185 0.96 -6.54 8.13
CA PHE A 185 0.16 -7.41 7.27
C PHE A 185 0.99 -8.61 6.78
N LYS A 186 2.19 -8.37 6.24
CA LYS A 186 3.07 -9.44 5.75
C LYS A 186 3.50 -10.41 6.87
N ARG A 187 3.70 -9.90 8.09
CA ARG A 187 3.99 -10.73 9.27
C ARG A 187 2.82 -11.67 9.61
N ARG A 188 1.56 -11.19 9.53
CA ARG A 188 0.34 -11.99 9.80
C ARG A 188 0.04 -12.97 8.67
N TYR A 189 0.32 -12.58 7.43
CA TYR A 189 0.02 -13.37 6.22
C TYR A 189 1.25 -13.52 5.33
N PRO A 190 2.27 -14.28 5.75
CA PRO A 190 3.53 -14.44 5.01
C PRO A 190 3.31 -15.09 3.63
N ASP A 191 2.28 -15.92 3.48
CA ASP A 191 1.96 -16.65 2.25
C ASP A 191 1.11 -15.84 1.25
N VAL A 192 0.57 -14.68 1.66
CA VAL A 192 -0.19 -13.81 0.76
C VAL A 192 0.76 -12.82 0.10
N PRO A 193 0.88 -12.83 -1.23
CA PRO A 193 1.68 -11.84 -1.93
C PRO A 193 1.21 -10.41 -1.60
N LEU A 194 2.17 -9.53 -1.28
CA LEU A 194 1.91 -8.13 -0.94
C LEU A 194 2.52 -7.21 -1.99
N LEU A 195 1.66 -6.54 -2.74
CA LEU A 195 2.03 -5.59 -3.77
C LEU A 195 1.95 -4.15 -3.23
N THR A 196 2.63 -3.22 -3.89
CA THR A 196 2.52 -1.78 -3.63
C THR A 196 1.88 -1.06 -4.81
N ASP A 197 0.84 -0.30 -4.55
CA ASP A 197 0.24 0.64 -5.51
C ASP A 197 0.98 1.98 -5.41
N ALA A 198 2.05 2.09 -6.18
CA ALA A 198 2.94 3.24 -6.15
C ALA A 198 2.26 4.52 -6.61
N SER A 199 1.36 4.45 -7.59
CA SER A 199 0.64 5.61 -8.11
C SER A 199 -0.27 6.24 -7.06
N HIS A 200 -1.02 5.43 -6.31
CA HIS A 200 -1.93 5.95 -5.28
C HIS A 200 -1.20 6.45 -4.03
N ILE A 201 -0.06 5.87 -3.66
CA ILE A 201 0.79 6.41 -2.60
C ILE A 201 1.34 7.77 -3.04
N ALA A 202 2.02 7.81 -4.17
CA ALA A 202 2.68 9.01 -4.69
C ALA A 202 1.70 10.18 -4.94
N GLY A 203 0.62 9.92 -5.68
CA GLY A 203 -0.38 10.94 -6.07
C GLY A 203 0.12 11.91 -7.14
N GLN A 204 1.38 11.81 -7.55
CA GLN A 204 2.05 12.62 -8.58
C GLN A 204 3.02 11.71 -9.35
N ALA A 205 3.05 11.84 -10.68
CA ALA A 205 3.84 10.99 -11.55
C ALA A 205 5.35 11.01 -11.21
N GLU A 206 5.87 12.17 -10.85
CA GLU A 206 7.29 12.40 -10.52
C GLU A 206 7.77 11.60 -9.31
N ARG A 207 6.84 11.18 -8.43
CA ARG A 207 7.15 10.44 -7.21
C ARG A 207 6.89 8.94 -7.30
N VAL A 208 6.26 8.48 -8.40
CA VAL A 208 5.92 7.05 -8.55
C VAL A 208 7.17 6.19 -8.53
N ALA A 209 8.24 6.64 -9.17
CA ALA A 209 9.51 5.92 -9.23
C ALA A 209 10.14 5.72 -7.83
N GLU A 210 10.16 6.77 -7.02
CA GLU A 210 10.67 6.71 -5.64
C GLU A 210 9.94 5.65 -4.80
N VAL A 211 8.60 5.66 -4.85
CA VAL A 211 7.77 4.70 -4.11
C VAL A 211 7.95 3.27 -4.63
N ALA A 212 8.01 3.10 -5.96
CA ALA A 212 8.21 1.78 -6.56
C ALA A 212 9.57 1.18 -6.20
N GLU A 213 10.65 1.97 -6.28
CA GLU A 213 12.00 1.55 -5.89
C GLU A 213 12.06 1.19 -4.40
N GLN A 214 11.44 1.99 -3.52
CA GLN A 214 11.37 1.70 -2.10
C GLN A 214 10.64 0.39 -1.83
N ALA A 215 9.49 0.16 -2.46
CA ALA A 215 8.73 -1.08 -2.34
C ALA A 215 9.57 -2.30 -2.76
N MET A 216 10.26 -2.21 -3.90
CA MET A 216 11.10 -3.32 -4.39
C MET A 216 12.27 -3.59 -3.45
N ARG A 217 12.92 -2.55 -2.88
CA ARG A 217 13.98 -2.71 -1.86
C ARG A 217 13.49 -3.34 -0.57
N MET A 218 12.24 -3.07 -0.18
CA MET A 218 11.60 -3.72 0.98
C MET A 218 11.19 -5.17 0.71
N GLY A 219 11.38 -5.67 -0.51
CA GLY A 219 11.06 -7.05 -0.86
C GLY A 219 9.57 -7.30 -1.14
N MET A 220 8.79 -6.27 -1.50
CA MET A 220 7.40 -6.46 -1.90
C MET A 220 7.28 -7.42 -3.09
N ASP A 221 6.17 -8.15 -3.15
CA ASP A 221 5.96 -9.22 -4.13
C ASP A 221 5.52 -8.70 -5.51
N GLY A 222 5.31 -7.39 -5.63
CA GLY A 222 4.96 -6.76 -6.90
C GLY A 222 4.53 -5.30 -6.77
N LEU A 223 4.11 -4.76 -7.92
CA LEU A 223 3.71 -3.36 -8.05
C LEU A 223 2.37 -3.24 -8.78
N MET A 224 1.60 -2.20 -8.42
CA MET A 224 0.49 -1.70 -9.23
C MET A 224 0.81 -0.26 -9.63
N ILE A 225 0.78 0.03 -10.94
CA ILE A 225 1.17 1.34 -11.50
C ILE A 225 0.13 1.78 -12.52
N GLU A 226 -0.31 3.02 -12.42
CA GLU A 226 -1.23 3.61 -13.37
C GLU A 226 -0.48 4.17 -14.58
N VAL A 227 -0.89 3.72 -15.78
CA VAL A 227 -0.29 4.10 -17.07
C VAL A 227 -1.36 4.54 -18.04
N HIS A 228 -1.23 5.73 -18.61
CA HIS A 228 -2.19 6.30 -19.53
C HIS A 228 -1.51 6.88 -20.78
N CYS A 229 -2.11 6.73 -21.97
CA CYS A 229 -1.54 7.25 -23.21
C CYS A 229 -1.38 8.78 -23.24
N ASN A 230 -2.24 9.49 -22.52
CA ASN A 230 -2.16 10.95 -22.32
C ASN A 230 -2.65 11.31 -20.91
N PRO A 231 -1.81 11.21 -19.88
CA PRO A 231 -2.21 11.43 -18.49
C PRO A 231 -2.92 12.77 -18.26
N ALA A 232 -2.50 13.83 -18.94
CA ALA A 232 -3.08 15.17 -18.79
C ALA A 232 -4.57 15.26 -19.17
N GLN A 233 -5.05 14.35 -20.02
CA GLN A 233 -6.44 14.26 -20.48
C GLN A 233 -7.24 13.17 -19.76
N ALA A 234 -6.64 12.46 -18.82
CA ALA A 234 -7.33 11.39 -18.10
C ALA A 234 -8.51 11.91 -17.29
N LEU A 235 -9.65 11.21 -17.37
CA LEU A 235 -10.87 11.55 -16.64
C LEU A 235 -10.78 11.24 -15.14
N SER A 236 -9.78 10.46 -14.74
CA SER A 236 -9.54 10.12 -13.34
C SER A 236 -8.04 10.06 -13.01
N ASP A 237 -7.68 10.56 -11.84
CA ASP A 237 -6.34 10.46 -11.24
C ASP A 237 -5.18 10.89 -12.18
N ALA A 238 -5.42 11.89 -13.03
CA ALA A 238 -4.53 12.39 -14.08
C ALA A 238 -3.08 12.62 -13.61
N ARG A 239 -2.90 13.18 -12.41
CA ARG A 239 -1.61 13.63 -11.90
C ARG A 239 -0.63 12.49 -11.56
N GLN A 240 -1.14 11.29 -11.30
CA GLN A 240 -0.32 10.17 -10.80
C GLN A 240 -0.05 9.08 -11.84
N GLN A 241 -0.65 9.20 -13.04
CA GLN A 241 -0.46 8.24 -14.11
C GLN A 241 0.83 8.53 -14.88
N LEU A 242 1.57 7.50 -15.23
CA LEU A 242 2.74 7.59 -16.09
C LEU A 242 2.33 7.49 -17.57
N THR A 243 3.16 8.01 -18.47
CA THR A 243 3.10 7.62 -19.86
C THR A 243 3.66 6.20 -20.04
N PRO A 244 3.34 5.46 -21.12
CA PRO A 244 3.96 4.17 -21.40
C PRO A 244 5.49 4.25 -21.45
N GLU A 245 6.05 5.34 -21.98
CA GLU A 245 7.48 5.58 -22.09
C GLU A 245 8.14 5.79 -20.71
N ASP A 246 7.54 6.61 -19.83
CA ASP A 246 8.03 6.82 -18.47
C ASP A 246 7.93 5.52 -17.65
N PHE A 247 6.87 4.74 -17.87
CA PHE A 247 6.70 3.44 -17.24
C PHE A 247 7.80 2.45 -17.67
N ALA A 248 8.14 2.39 -18.96
CA ALA A 248 9.24 1.56 -19.45
C ALA A 248 10.59 1.98 -18.84
N GLN A 249 10.86 3.30 -18.77
CA GLN A 249 12.06 3.81 -18.10
C GLN A 249 12.10 3.43 -16.62
N LEU A 250 10.97 3.50 -15.93
CA LEU A 250 10.88 3.06 -14.54
C LEU A 250 11.24 1.58 -14.40
N LEU A 251 10.67 0.70 -15.23
CA LEU A 251 10.95 -0.73 -15.16
C LEU A 251 12.42 -1.07 -15.39
N HIS A 252 13.10 -0.36 -16.29
CA HIS A 252 14.56 -0.52 -16.49
C HIS A 252 15.38 -0.17 -15.24
N ARG A 253 14.90 0.73 -14.39
CA ARG A 253 15.56 1.13 -13.14
C ARG A 253 15.27 0.17 -11.99
N LEU A 254 14.16 -0.57 -12.08
CA LEU A 254 13.77 -1.51 -11.05
C LEU A 254 14.59 -2.81 -11.20
N THR A 255 15.55 -3.00 -10.33
CA THR A 255 16.22 -4.29 -10.18
C THR A 255 15.50 -5.06 -9.08
N PRO A 256 14.75 -6.13 -9.41
CA PRO A 256 14.13 -6.96 -8.39
C PRO A 256 15.22 -7.55 -7.50
N ILE A 257 15.10 -7.32 -6.19
CA ILE A 257 15.99 -7.98 -5.22
C ILE A 257 15.57 -9.45 -5.19
N ASP A 258 16.49 -10.30 -5.62
CA ASP A 258 16.33 -11.73 -5.53
C ASP A 258 16.57 -12.18 -4.08
N GLY A 259 15.50 -12.58 -3.40
CA GLY A 259 15.59 -13.17 -2.06
C GLY A 259 16.26 -14.56 -2.03
N SER A 260 16.72 -15.10 -3.18
CA SER A 260 17.34 -16.41 -3.25
C SER A 260 18.72 -16.50 -2.57
N SER A 261 19.38 -15.36 -2.36
CA SER A 261 20.61 -15.28 -1.55
C SER A 261 20.34 -15.30 -0.04
N ALA A 262 19.08 -15.29 0.40
CA ALA A 262 18.71 -15.42 1.81
C ALA A 262 18.92 -16.82 2.41
N GLY A 263 19.47 -17.77 1.65
CA GLY A 263 19.67 -19.15 2.10
C GLY A 263 20.81 -19.39 3.09
N THR A 264 21.75 -18.45 3.23
CA THR A 264 22.78 -18.45 4.27
C THR A 264 22.94 -17.04 4.80
N GLU A 265 22.41 -16.80 5.99
CA GLU A 265 22.70 -15.57 6.70
C GLU A 265 24.21 -15.40 6.83
N SER A 266 24.77 -14.32 6.28
CA SER A 266 26.20 -14.07 6.44
C SER A 266 26.51 -13.83 7.93
N ALA A 267 27.69 -14.29 8.37
CA ALA A 267 28.15 -14.06 9.75
C ALA A 267 28.14 -12.55 10.10
N GLU A 268 28.38 -11.69 9.11
CA GLU A 268 28.32 -10.24 9.25
C GLU A 268 26.88 -9.77 9.54
N LEU A 269 25.89 -10.26 8.81
CA LEU A 269 24.48 -9.89 9.04
C LEU A 269 23.99 -10.38 10.41
N ALA A 270 24.36 -11.60 10.81
CA ALA A 270 24.04 -12.14 12.13
C ALA A 270 24.68 -11.28 13.24
N SER A 271 25.93 -10.86 13.08
CA SER A 271 26.61 -9.97 14.04
C SER A 271 25.93 -8.58 14.12
N LEU A 272 25.50 -8.01 12.99
CA LEU A 272 24.79 -6.72 12.98
C LEU A 272 23.42 -6.83 13.66
N ARG A 273 22.69 -7.92 13.46
CA ARG A 273 21.42 -8.18 14.16
C ARG A 273 21.62 -8.32 15.67
N GLN A 274 22.65 -9.05 16.10
CA GLN A 274 22.98 -9.14 17.51
C GLN A 274 23.28 -7.77 18.13
N GLN A 275 24.00 -6.89 17.45
CA GLN A 275 24.25 -5.52 17.90
C GLN A 275 22.96 -4.70 18.04
N ILE A 276 21.97 -4.92 17.16
CA ILE A 276 20.64 -4.30 17.29
C ILE A 276 19.94 -4.82 18.53
N ASP A 277 19.91 -6.15 18.74
CA ASP A 277 19.25 -6.77 19.90
C ASP A 277 19.83 -6.24 21.22
N GLU A 278 21.16 -6.17 21.33
CA GLU A 278 21.86 -5.60 22.49
C GLU A 278 21.50 -4.11 22.71
N THR A 279 21.43 -3.32 21.62
CA THR A 279 21.05 -1.90 21.68
C THR A 279 19.60 -1.73 22.09
N ASP A 280 18.70 -2.60 21.62
CA ASP A 280 17.28 -2.59 21.98
C ASP A 280 17.09 -2.95 23.45
N ASP A 281 17.83 -3.90 23.99
CA ASP A 281 17.83 -4.24 25.44
C ASP A 281 18.24 -3.03 26.29
N GLU A 282 19.29 -2.30 25.90
CA GLU A 282 19.70 -1.05 26.56
C GLU A 282 18.61 0.02 26.48
N LEU A 283 17.99 0.19 25.32
CA LEU A 283 16.90 1.15 25.09
C LEU A 283 15.72 0.84 26.03
N TRP A 284 15.29 -0.41 26.11
CA TRP A 284 14.20 -0.84 27.00
C TRP A 284 14.53 -0.65 28.48
N ALA A 285 15.76 -0.91 28.87
CA ALA A 285 16.23 -0.63 30.24
C ALA A 285 16.16 0.86 30.57
N LEU A 286 16.54 1.75 29.63
CA LEU A 286 16.46 3.20 29.80
C LEU A 286 15.00 3.69 29.85
N ILE A 287 14.11 3.13 29.04
CA ILE A 287 12.67 3.44 29.08
C ILE A 287 12.08 3.02 30.41
N SER A 288 12.39 1.82 30.91
CA SER A 288 11.95 1.35 32.22
C SER A 288 12.40 2.30 33.34
N LYS A 289 13.68 2.64 33.37
CA LYS A 289 14.22 3.62 34.31
C LYS A 289 13.50 4.97 34.24
N ARG A 290 13.16 5.43 33.04
CA ARG A 290 12.42 6.68 32.86
C ARG A 290 11.00 6.58 33.43
N MET A 291 10.33 5.44 33.27
CA MET A 291 8.99 5.20 33.82
C MET A 291 9.00 5.19 35.36
N ASP A 292 10.05 4.62 36.02
CA ASP A 292 10.21 4.68 37.47
C ASP A 292 10.40 6.11 37.98
N ILE A 293 11.18 6.93 37.24
CA ILE A 293 11.32 8.36 37.57
C ILE A 293 9.97 9.07 37.43
N SER A 294 9.18 8.76 36.38
CA SER A 294 7.86 9.34 36.17
C SER A 294 6.91 9.01 37.31
N ARG A 295 6.91 7.78 37.81
CA ARG A 295 6.12 7.37 38.99
C ARG A 295 6.51 8.20 40.23
N ARG A 296 7.79 8.35 40.51
CA ARG A 296 8.29 9.17 41.61
C ARG A 296 7.90 10.66 41.48
N ILE A 297 7.89 11.19 40.27
CA ILE A 297 7.39 12.54 39.99
C ILE A 297 5.89 12.63 40.30
N GLY A 298 5.08 11.62 39.96
CA GLY A 298 3.66 11.54 40.27
C GLY A 298 3.41 11.56 41.81
N GLU A 299 4.15 10.75 42.55
CA GLU A 299 4.09 10.72 44.00
C GLU A 299 4.41 12.11 44.61
N TYR A 300 5.46 12.76 44.13
CA TYR A 300 5.83 14.12 44.55
C TYR A 300 4.73 15.15 44.23
N LYS A 301 4.22 15.15 42.99
CA LYS A 301 3.14 16.07 42.56
C LYS A 301 1.89 15.90 43.41
N ARG A 302 1.48 14.65 43.64
CA ARG A 302 0.31 14.31 44.49
C ARG A 302 0.48 14.86 45.91
N LYS A 303 1.65 14.68 46.49
CA LYS A 303 1.95 15.17 47.84
C LYS A 303 1.92 16.70 47.95
N HIS A 304 2.23 17.41 46.87
CA HIS A 304 2.34 18.86 46.86
C HIS A 304 1.19 19.57 46.13
N GLY A 305 0.13 18.85 45.75
CA GLY A 305 -1.03 19.43 45.05
C GLY A 305 -0.70 19.99 43.63
N ILE A 306 0.33 19.45 42.98
CA ILE A 306 0.78 19.90 41.63
C ILE A 306 0.06 19.07 40.57
N PRO A 307 -0.55 19.70 39.53
CA PRO A 307 -1.19 18.96 38.47
C PRO A 307 -0.18 18.13 37.64
N VAL A 308 -0.62 16.94 37.21
CA VAL A 308 0.21 16.04 36.41
C VAL A 308 0.55 16.66 35.05
N LEU A 309 -0.45 17.22 34.36
CA LEU A 309 -0.26 17.83 33.07
C LEU A 309 0.43 19.19 33.18
N GLN A 310 1.54 19.34 32.47
CA GLN A 310 2.36 20.56 32.41
C GLN A 310 2.80 20.77 30.94
N SER A 311 1.91 21.34 30.12
CA SER A 311 2.12 21.47 28.66
C SER A 311 3.40 22.22 28.33
N ALA A 312 3.68 23.35 28.97
CA ALA A 312 4.90 24.14 28.71
C ALA A 312 6.19 23.33 28.92
N ARG A 313 6.21 22.44 29.92
CA ARG A 313 7.36 21.56 30.15
C ARG A 313 7.51 20.51 29.07
N TYR A 314 6.40 20.00 28.54
CA TYR A 314 6.44 19.05 27.44
C TYR A 314 6.92 19.70 26.16
N ASP A 315 6.45 20.91 25.83
CA ASP A 315 6.87 21.66 24.65
C ASP A 315 8.38 21.94 24.67
N GLU A 316 8.94 22.38 25.80
CA GLU A 316 10.38 22.57 25.97
C GLU A 316 11.17 21.28 25.71
N LEU A 317 10.69 20.17 26.31
CA LEU A 317 11.35 18.86 26.17
C LEU A 317 11.29 18.38 24.71
N LEU A 318 10.15 18.53 24.06
CA LEU A 318 9.93 18.11 22.66
C LEU A 318 10.85 18.90 21.73
N GLN A 319 10.89 20.23 21.81
CA GLN A 319 11.76 21.07 20.99
C GLN A 319 13.23 20.64 21.09
N ARG A 320 13.71 20.44 22.31
CA ARG A 320 15.10 20.00 22.54
C ARG A 320 15.38 18.61 21.95
N ARG A 321 14.42 17.70 21.99
CA ARG A 321 14.58 16.35 21.40
C ARG A 321 14.52 16.35 19.88
N MET A 322 13.68 17.20 19.29
CA MET A 322 13.64 17.36 17.83
C MET A 322 14.94 17.88 17.27
N LEU A 323 15.52 18.92 17.89
CA LEU A 323 16.84 19.45 17.50
C LEU A 323 17.96 18.40 17.65
N TRP A 324 17.88 17.57 18.70
CA TRP A 324 18.85 16.48 18.87
C TRP A 324 18.71 15.42 17.79
N ALA A 325 17.48 15.01 17.47
CA ALA A 325 17.17 14.02 16.44
C ALA A 325 17.69 14.46 15.07
N GLU A 326 17.38 15.69 14.66
CA GLU A 326 17.84 16.27 13.41
C GLU A 326 19.38 16.25 13.30
N LYS A 327 20.08 16.66 14.36
CA LYS A 327 21.54 16.66 14.42
C LYS A 327 22.15 15.25 14.28
N HIS A 328 21.41 14.19 14.64
CA HIS A 328 21.89 12.80 14.62
C HIS A 328 21.27 11.98 13.49
N GLY A 329 20.67 12.63 12.49
CA GLY A 329 20.12 11.94 11.31
C GLY A 329 18.85 11.12 11.57
N ILE A 330 18.14 11.39 12.68
CA ILE A 330 16.87 10.78 12.98
C ILE A 330 15.76 11.68 12.44
N ASP A 331 14.82 11.11 11.69
CA ASP A 331 13.67 11.86 11.17
C ASP A 331 12.91 12.55 12.31
N PRO A 332 12.71 13.88 12.26
CA PRO A 332 12.05 14.61 13.34
C PRO A 332 10.61 14.17 13.58
N GLY A 333 9.90 13.73 12.52
CA GLY A 333 8.54 13.22 12.63
C GLY A 333 8.48 11.91 13.40
N ALA A 334 9.39 10.98 13.11
CA ALA A 334 9.54 9.73 13.84
C ALA A 334 9.95 9.98 15.30
N ALA A 335 10.91 10.86 15.52
CA ALA A 335 11.35 11.24 16.87
C ALA A 335 10.20 11.85 17.69
N LYS A 336 9.35 12.69 17.07
CA LYS A 336 8.15 13.23 17.73
C LYS A 336 7.18 12.13 18.14
N GLN A 337 6.86 11.20 17.24
CA GLN A 337 5.94 10.09 17.54
C GLN A 337 6.43 9.22 18.71
N ILE A 338 7.73 8.89 18.74
CA ILE A 338 8.34 8.16 19.84
C ILE A 338 8.20 8.95 21.15
N MET A 339 8.46 10.26 21.12
CA MET A 339 8.36 11.11 22.31
C MET A 339 6.92 11.27 22.79
N ASP A 340 5.94 11.36 21.88
CA ASP A 340 4.52 11.44 22.23
C ASP A 340 4.09 10.16 22.99
N ILE A 341 4.45 8.97 22.48
CA ILE A 341 4.13 7.68 23.11
C ILE A 341 4.79 7.59 24.50
N ILE A 342 6.09 7.88 24.58
CA ILE A 342 6.82 7.84 25.86
C ILE A 342 6.26 8.86 26.86
N HIS A 343 5.82 10.04 26.40
CA HIS A 343 5.23 11.06 27.26
C HIS A 343 3.86 10.62 27.79
N GLU A 344 3.00 10.12 26.94
CA GLU A 344 1.69 9.57 27.32
C GLU A 344 1.84 8.50 28.42
N GLN A 345 2.72 7.53 28.20
CA GLN A 345 3.01 6.50 29.20
C GLN A 345 3.55 7.09 30.52
N SER A 346 4.35 8.16 30.43
CA SER A 346 4.86 8.85 31.62
C SER A 346 3.76 9.57 32.38
N VAL A 347 2.78 10.18 31.69
CA VAL A 347 1.60 10.82 32.32
C VAL A 347 0.75 9.77 33.01
N LEU A 348 0.47 8.65 32.34
CA LEU A 348 -0.30 7.54 32.92
C LEU A 348 0.37 6.94 34.18
N ARG A 349 1.69 6.94 34.25
CA ARG A 349 2.43 6.48 35.45
C ARG A 349 2.43 7.47 36.61
N GLN A 350 2.07 8.76 36.36
CA GLN A 350 1.98 9.80 37.38
C GLN A 350 0.59 9.89 38.02
N VAL A 351 -0.44 9.39 37.35
CA VAL A 351 -1.82 9.32 37.88
C VAL A 351 -1.97 8.13 38.83
#